data_53c4b6ab6f6de72fb27c8be2d735fad1
#
_entry.id   53c4b6ab6f6de72fb27c8be2d735fad1
#
_cell.length_a   1.000
_cell.length_b   1.000
_cell.length_c   1.000
_cell.angle_alpha   90.00
_cell.angle_beta   90.00
_cell.angle_gamma   90.00
#
_symmetry.space_group_name_H-M   'P 1'
#
loop_
_entity.id
_entity.type
_entity.pdbx_description
1 polymer ?
#
loop_
_entity_poly.entity_id
_entity_poly.type
_entity_poly.pdbx_seq_one_letter_code
_entity_poly.pdbx_strand_id
1 'polypeptide(L)'
;MPKNPVAVSGAACTTGHKCDTVTTVLGGSPNVFCNGMNPVLRQGDPLAVHTIENPAFPPIPPPCQDHPGQVVNTGSATVLVNTRGIARVGDPVDIAGAITAGIPNVIAGG
;
A
#
# COMPACT_ATOMS: atom_id res chain seq x y z
N MET A 1 21.05 1.01 6.57
CA MET A 1 19.89 0.88 5.67
C MET A 1 18.68 0.49 6.50
N PRO A 2 17.58 1.21 6.36
CA PRO A 2 16.38 0.81 7.06
C PRO A 2 15.90 -0.56 6.59
N LYS A 3 15.45 -1.36 7.53
CA LYS A 3 14.91 -2.69 7.28
C LYS A 3 13.50 -2.70 7.84
N ASN A 4 12.52 -2.92 6.99
CA ASN A 4 11.13 -2.83 7.39
C ASN A 4 10.41 -4.15 7.13
N PRO A 5 9.41 -4.48 7.97
CA PRO A 5 8.60 -5.68 7.76
C PRO A 5 7.96 -5.69 6.37
N VAL A 6 7.99 -6.87 5.75
CA VAL A 6 7.40 -7.08 4.42
C VAL A 6 5.88 -7.05 4.52
N ALA A 7 5.23 -6.38 3.57
CA ALA A 7 3.78 -6.33 3.49
C ALA A 7 3.22 -7.48 2.66
N VAL A 8 2.07 -7.96 3.05
CA VAL A 8 1.35 -9.04 2.34
C VAL A 8 -0.06 -8.56 1.99
N SER A 9 -0.69 -9.28 1.06
CA SER A 9 -2.04 -8.95 0.58
C SER A 9 -3.00 -8.69 1.74
N GLY A 10 -3.75 -7.62 1.67
CA GLY A 10 -4.65 -7.17 2.74
C GLY A 10 -4.01 -6.26 3.77
N ALA A 11 -2.74 -5.89 3.61
CA ALA A 11 -2.06 -5.02 4.55
C ALA A 11 -2.74 -3.65 4.63
N ALA A 12 -2.89 -3.15 5.85
CA ALA A 12 -3.44 -1.82 6.08
C ALA A 12 -2.46 -0.73 5.64
N CYS A 13 -3.02 0.36 5.14
CA CYS A 13 -2.23 1.54 4.81
C CYS A 13 -3.03 2.80 5.08
N THR A 14 -2.35 3.91 5.30
CA THR A 14 -2.98 5.22 5.34
C THR A 14 -3.11 5.75 3.92
N THR A 15 -4.03 6.71 3.72
CA THR A 15 -4.27 7.27 2.38
C THR A 15 -3.79 8.72 2.27
N GLY A 16 -3.73 9.42 3.39
CA GLY A 16 -3.50 10.87 3.39
C GLY A 16 -4.75 11.68 3.10
N HIS A 17 -5.89 11.03 2.91
CA HIS A 17 -7.16 11.71 2.62
C HIS A 17 -7.98 11.90 3.90
N LYS A 18 -8.89 12.87 3.86
CA LYS A 18 -9.76 13.15 5.00
C LYS A 18 -11.03 12.32 5.03
N CYS A 19 -11.45 11.81 3.86
CA CYS A 19 -12.63 10.94 3.77
C CYS A 19 -12.32 9.56 4.30
N ASP A 20 -11.64 8.74 3.52
CA ASP A 20 -11.14 7.44 3.99
C ASP A 20 -9.67 7.61 4.36
N THR A 21 -9.37 7.64 5.65
CA THR A 21 -8.00 7.85 6.12
C THR A 21 -7.15 6.59 6.03
N VAL A 22 -7.79 5.43 5.98
CA VAL A 22 -7.11 4.13 5.87
C VAL A 22 -7.79 3.27 4.80
N THR A 23 -7.02 2.38 4.19
CA THR A 23 -7.52 1.38 3.27
C THR A 23 -6.61 0.15 3.35
N THR A 24 -6.75 -0.77 2.41
CA THR A 24 -5.90 -1.96 2.34
C THR A 24 -5.27 -2.08 0.97
N VAL A 25 -4.09 -2.74 0.93
CA VAL A 25 -3.42 -3.04 -0.34
C VAL A 25 -3.86 -4.42 -0.78
N LEU A 26 -4.39 -4.51 -1.99
CA LEU A 26 -4.87 -5.74 -2.58
C LEU A 26 -3.80 -6.34 -3.50
N GLY A 27 -4.11 -7.44 -4.16
CA GLY A 27 -3.18 -8.07 -5.09
C GLY A 27 -2.15 -8.92 -4.38
N GLY A 28 -0.92 -8.84 -4.82
CA GLY A 28 0.17 -9.63 -4.31
C GLY A 28 0.70 -10.62 -5.33
N SER A 29 1.87 -11.18 -5.05
CA SER A 29 2.52 -12.14 -5.93
C SER A 29 1.70 -13.41 -6.09
N PRO A 30 1.55 -13.94 -7.31
CA PRO A 30 0.89 -15.23 -7.51
C PRO A 30 1.75 -16.42 -7.08
N ASN A 31 3.02 -16.23 -6.82
CA ASN A 31 3.93 -17.34 -6.56
C ASN A 31 4.98 -17.09 -5.47
N VAL A 32 4.93 -15.94 -4.79
CA VAL A 32 5.83 -15.66 -3.66
C VAL A 32 4.99 -15.31 -2.43
N PHE A 33 5.19 -16.05 -1.36
CA PHE A 33 4.37 -15.97 -0.16
C PHE A 33 5.23 -15.81 1.09
N CYS A 34 4.71 -15.11 2.08
CA CYS A 34 5.26 -15.09 3.43
C CYS A 34 4.48 -16.06 4.30
N ASN A 35 5.19 -16.77 5.19
CA ASN A 35 4.58 -17.70 6.15
C ASN A 35 3.64 -18.71 5.47
N GLY A 36 3.97 -19.10 4.26
CA GLY A 36 3.32 -20.19 3.52
C GLY A 36 2.04 -19.85 2.78
N MET A 37 1.31 -18.81 3.18
CA MET A 37 -0.02 -18.55 2.60
C MET A 37 -0.31 -17.09 2.24
N ASN A 38 0.55 -16.17 2.61
CA ASN A 38 0.27 -14.74 2.44
C ASN A 38 1.01 -14.19 1.23
N PRO A 39 0.31 -13.85 0.11
CA PRO A 39 0.97 -13.28 -1.07
C PRO A 39 1.71 -12.00 -0.72
N VAL A 40 2.96 -11.91 -1.15
CA VAL A 40 3.81 -10.74 -0.90
C VAL A 40 3.38 -9.61 -1.82
N LEU A 41 3.22 -8.41 -1.25
CA LEU A 41 2.91 -7.22 -2.01
C LEU A 41 4.15 -6.64 -2.68
N ARG A 42 3.93 -5.91 -3.77
CA ARG A 42 4.98 -5.36 -4.60
C ARG A 42 4.62 -3.95 -5.05
N GLN A 43 5.64 -3.21 -5.48
CA GLN A 43 5.40 -1.95 -6.18
C GLN A 43 4.40 -2.17 -7.33
N GLY A 44 3.43 -1.30 -7.44
CA GLY A 44 2.39 -1.38 -8.46
C GLY A 44 1.16 -2.19 -8.07
N ASP A 45 1.18 -2.88 -6.93
CA ASP A 45 0.00 -3.61 -6.48
C ASP A 45 -1.11 -2.63 -6.06
N PRO A 46 -2.38 -2.92 -6.41
CA PRO A 46 -3.46 -1.95 -6.25
C PRO A 46 -3.95 -1.82 -4.82
N LEU A 47 -4.39 -0.62 -4.47
CA LEU A 47 -5.14 -0.37 -3.24
C LEU A 47 -6.63 -0.64 -3.48
N ALA A 48 -7.34 -1.00 -2.41
CA ALA A 48 -8.78 -1.05 -2.44
C ALA A 48 -9.34 0.34 -2.78
N VAL A 49 -10.43 0.38 -3.53
CA VAL A 49 -11.08 1.65 -3.85
C VAL A 49 -11.51 2.31 -2.55
N HIS A 50 -11.15 3.57 -2.38
CA HIS A 50 -11.46 4.36 -1.21
C HIS A 50 -11.91 5.74 -1.67
N THR A 51 -12.32 6.60 -0.75
CA THR A 51 -12.83 7.91 -1.11
C THR A 51 -11.84 9.00 -0.76
N ILE A 52 -11.92 10.09 -1.53
CA ILE A 52 -11.13 11.29 -1.34
C ILE A 52 -12.09 12.48 -1.34
N GLU A 53 -11.75 13.54 -0.63
CA GLU A 53 -12.54 14.76 -0.66
C GLU A 53 -12.51 15.38 -2.06
N ASN A 54 -13.69 15.84 -2.53
CA ASN A 54 -13.82 16.45 -3.84
C ASN A 54 -13.69 17.97 -3.72
N PRO A 55 -12.57 18.56 -4.13
CA PRO A 55 -12.33 19.99 -3.96
C PRO A 55 -13.20 20.87 -4.88
N ALA A 56 -13.83 20.26 -5.91
CA ALA A 56 -14.66 21.01 -6.83
C ALA A 56 -16.04 21.38 -6.26
N PHE A 57 -16.39 20.85 -5.10
CA PHE A 57 -17.71 21.05 -4.50
C PHE A 57 -17.61 21.56 -3.07
N PRO A 58 -17.36 22.88 -2.88
CA PRO A 58 -17.60 23.44 -1.55
C PRO A 58 -19.11 23.34 -1.26
N PRO A 59 -19.63 23.22 -0.07
CA PRO A 59 -19.14 23.69 1.20
C PRO A 59 -18.19 22.75 1.92
N ILE A 60 -17.82 23.13 3.11
CA ILE A 60 -16.93 22.39 3.97
C ILE A 60 -17.75 21.67 5.04
N PRO A 61 -17.49 20.33 5.24
CA PRO A 61 -16.50 19.51 4.50
C PRO A 61 -16.95 19.21 3.08
N PRO A 62 -16.00 19.09 2.12
CA PRO A 62 -16.38 18.72 0.76
C PRO A 62 -16.92 17.28 0.71
N PRO A 63 -17.77 16.96 -0.26
CA PRO A 63 -18.26 15.58 -0.40
C PRO A 63 -17.13 14.65 -0.77
N CYS A 64 -17.28 13.39 -0.39
CA CYS A 64 -16.33 12.34 -0.74
C CYS A 64 -16.68 11.77 -2.10
N GLN A 65 -15.65 11.40 -2.87
CA GLN A 65 -15.80 10.73 -4.16
C GLN A 65 -14.87 9.53 -4.23
N ASP A 66 -15.17 8.58 -5.09
CA ASP A 66 -14.32 7.41 -5.29
C ASP A 66 -12.96 7.83 -5.82
N HIS A 67 -11.91 7.16 -5.34
CA HIS A 67 -10.53 7.40 -5.73
C HIS A 67 -9.90 6.08 -6.19
N PRO A 68 -10.23 5.60 -7.39
CA PRO A 68 -9.70 4.34 -7.90
C PRO A 68 -8.31 4.49 -8.49
N GLY A 69 -7.68 3.36 -8.79
CA GLY A 69 -6.44 3.33 -9.55
C GLY A 69 -5.19 3.66 -8.74
N GLN A 70 -5.26 3.71 -7.44
CA GLN A 70 -4.09 3.96 -6.60
C GLN A 70 -3.32 2.67 -6.35
N VAL A 71 -2.01 2.80 -6.21
CA VAL A 71 -1.09 1.65 -6.12
C VAL A 71 -0.01 1.92 -5.09
N VAL A 72 0.75 0.87 -4.75
CA VAL A 72 2.02 1.01 -4.04
C VAL A 72 2.99 1.73 -4.97
N ASN A 73 3.49 2.89 -4.55
CA ASN A 73 4.29 3.76 -5.41
C ASN A 73 5.72 3.28 -5.58
N THR A 74 6.34 2.85 -4.48
CA THR A 74 7.71 2.32 -4.50
C THR A 74 7.83 1.16 -3.53
N GLY A 75 8.81 0.31 -3.76
CA GLY A 75 9.18 -0.77 -2.87
C GLY A 75 10.69 -0.82 -2.73
N SER A 76 11.22 -1.95 -2.27
CA SER A 76 12.66 -2.13 -2.15
C SER A 76 13.35 -1.98 -3.50
N ALA A 77 14.50 -1.28 -3.51
CA ALA A 77 15.32 -1.18 -4.71
C ALA A 77 16.21 -2.42 -4.89
N THR A 78 16.38 -3.24 -3.86
CA THR A 78 17.32 -4.35 -3.85
C THR A 78 16.67 -5.72 -3.75
N VAL A 79 15.46 -5.79 -3.20
CA VAL A 79 14.72 -7.05 -3.06
C VAL A 79 13.51 -6.99 -4.00
N LEU A 80 13.55 -7.83 -5.03
CA LEU A 80 12.52 -7.82 -6.07
C LEU A 80 11.68 -9.10 -6.00
N VAL A 81 10.39 -8.97 -6.27
CA VAL A 81 9.44 -10.07 -6.41
C VAL A 81 8.75 -9.89 -7.74
N ASN A 82 8.88 -10.86 -8.63
CA ASN A 82 8.33 -10.78 -9.99
C ASN A 82 8.79 -9.49 -10.70
N THR A 83 10.08 -9.15 -10.57
CA THR A 83 10.74 -7.97 -11.15
C THR A 83 10.31 -6.62 -10.59
N ARG A 84 9.50 -6.61 -9.52
CA ARG A 84 9.05 -5.38 -8.88
C ARG A 84 9.53 -5.33 -7.42
N GLY A 85 9.84 -4.15 -6.92
CA GLY A 85 10.30 -4.00 -5.55
C GLY A 85 9.31 -4.53 -4.54
N ILE A 86 9.78 -5.34 -3.59
CA ILE A 86 8.94 -5.88 -2.54
C ILE A 86 8.43 -4.73 -1.66
N ALA A 87 7.13 -4.74 -1.33
CA ALA A 87 6.52 -3.71 -0.50
C ALA A 87 6.76 -3.97 0.98
N ARG A 88 6.93 -2.89 1.74
CA ARG A 88 7.26 -2.96 3.17
C ARG A 88 6.47 -1.93 3.95
N VAL A 89 6.39 -2.12 5.25
CA VAL A 89 5.87 -1.08 6.15
C VAL A 89 6.64 0.23 5.92
N GLY A 90 5.92 1.32 5.76
CA GLY A 90 6.48 2.64 5.49
C GLY A 90 6.59 3.00 4.02
N ASP A 91 6.42 2.03 3.10
CA ASP A 91 6.48 2.33 1.67
C ASP A 91 5.27 3.19 1.26
N PRO A 92 5.50 4.20 0.40
CA PRO A 92 4.45 5.14 0.03
C PRO A 92 3.40 4.51 -0.88
N VAL A 93 2.16 4.87 -0.63
CA VAL A 93 1.02 4.45 -1.44
C VAL A 93 0.15 5.67 -1.71
N ASP A 94 -0.66 5.61 -2.77
CA ASP A 94 -1.59 6.68 -3.08
C ASP A 94 -0.83 8.01 -3.28
N ILE A 95 -1.39 9.12 -2.80
CA ILE A 95 -0.78 10.46 -2.92
C ILE A 95 0.10 10.76 -1.71
N ALA A 96 -0.36 10.41 -0.52
CA ALA A 96 0.34 10.76 0.72
C ALA A 96 0.22 9.70 1.80
N GLY A 97 -0.12 8.47 1.42
CA GLY A 97 -0.27 7.37 2.37
C GLY A 97 0.99 6.53 2.50
N ALA A 98 0.96 5.59 3.43
CA ALA A 98 2.03 4.62 3.64
C ALA A 98 1.47 3.33 4.20
N ILE A 99 2.13 2.22 3.88
CA ILE A 99 1.79 0.90 4.44
C ILE A 99 2.08 0.91 5.93
N THR A 100 1.15 0.43 6.74
CA THR A 100 1.26 0.45 8.20
C THR A 100 1.33 -0.93 8.84
N ALA A 101 1.07 -2.00 8.11
CA ALA A 101 1.10 -3.36 8.64
C ALA A 101 1.98 -4.26 7.79
N GLY A 102 2.70 -5.17 8.44
CA GLY A 102 3.57 -6.12 7.76
C GLY A 102 3.83 -7.34 8.63
N ILE A 103 4.59 -8.27 8.10
CA ILE A 103 4.98 -9.50 8.79
C ILE A 103 6.24 -9.22 9.61
N PRO A 104 6.18 -9.23 10.95
CA PRO A 104 7.27 -8.72 11.76
C PRO A 104 8.56 -9.55 11.70
N ASN A 105 8.49 -10.80 11.30
CA ASN A 105 9.64 -11.67 11.21
C ASN A 105 10.21 -11.82 9.79
N VAL A 106 9.69 -11.07 8.83
CA VAL A 106 10.22 -11.06 7.45
C VAL A 106 10.51 -9.61 7.09
N ILE A 107 11.77 -9.31 6.86
CA ILE A 107 12.25 -7.94 6.73
C ILE A 107 12.98 -7.78 5.41
N ALA A 108 12.74 -6.67 4.72
CA ALA A 108 13.46 -6.32 3.51
C ALA A 108 14.08 -4.94 3.65
N GLY A 109 15.32 -4.81 3.19
CA GLY A 109 16.06 -3.57 3.19
C GLY A 109 15.99 -2.85 1.84
N GLY A 110 16.79 -1.86 1.71
CA GLY A 110 16.98 -1.13 0.47
C GLY A 110 15.94 -0.12 0.17
#